data_0d6ad8115ed39de2f819ca405c6b5d2d
#
_entry.id   0d6ad8115ed39de2f819ca405c6b5d2d
#
_cell.length_a   1.000
_cell.length_b   1.000
_cell.length_c   1.000
_cell.angle_alpha   90.00
_cell.angle_beta   90.00
_cell.angle_gamma   90.00
#
_symmetry.space_group_name_H-M   'P 1'
#
loop_
_entity.id
_entity.type
_entity.pdbx_description
1 polymer ?
#
loop_
_entity_poly.entity_id
_entity_poly.type
_entity_poly.pdbx_seq_one_letter_code
_entity_poly.pdbx_strand_id
1 'polypeptide(L)'
;RLVIIDNEYKLISLPNKRGVKLELYNLEKDTAEATNLFEKEPRIAQRLKKKAEAINVSIEASVAGKDYPEGKVGPQPPRIFWNTVDAYKPFFPEWRKRPEYDAWLKRRLK
;
A
#
# COMPACT_ATOMS: atom_id res chain seq x y z
N ARG A 1 4.83 2.76 5.43
CA ARG A 1 4.80 1.40 6.01
C ARG A 1 5.36 0.41 5.00
N LEU A 2 6.33 -0.37 5.39
CA LEU A 2 6.90 -1.45 4.61
C LEU A 2 6.80 -2.75 5.40
N VAL A 3 6.41 -3.84 4.73
CA VAL A 3 6.35 -5.18 5.30
C VAL A 3 7.14 -6.12 4.42
N ILE A 4 8.00 -6.93 5.02
CA ILE A 4 8.74 -8.00 4.36
C ILE A 4 8.40 -9.32 5.03
N ILE A 5 8.09 -10.34 4.24
CA ILE A 5 7.94 -11.72 4.69
C ILE A 5 9.00 -12.55 3.98
N ASP A 6 9.79 -13.27 4.76
CA ASP A 6 10.86 -14.16 4.30
C ASP A 6 10.76 -15.46 5.09
N ASN A 7 10.24 -16.49 4.46
CA ASN A 7 9.86 -17.76 5.09
C ASN A 7 8.90 -17.53 6.27
N GLU A 8 9.27 -18.00 7.46
CA GLU A 8 8.47 -17.86 8.68
C GLU A 8 8.54 -16.48 9.34
N TYR A 9 9.46 -15.62 8.89
CA TYR A 9 9.68 -14.32 9.54
C TYR A 9 9.01 -13.17 8.77
N LYS A 10 8.39 -12.26 9.54
CA LYS A 10 7.79 -11.03 9.05
C LYS A 10 8.41 -9.82 9.75
N LEU A 11 9.02 -8.94 8.98
CA LEU A 11 9.49 -7.64 9.45
C LEU A 11 8.52 -6.55 9.03
N ILE A 12 8.13 -5.71 9.99
CA ILE A 12 7.28 -4.55 9.77
C ILE A 12 8.06 -3.28 10.07
N SER A 13 8.10 -2.36 9.13
CA SER A 13 8.68 -1.03 9.28
C SER A 13 7.57 0.02 9.33
N LEU A 14 7.43 0.67 10.46
CA LEU A 14 6.40 1.68 10.73
C LEU A 14 7.06 3.05 10.91
N PRO A 15 6.98 3.95 9.93
CA PRO A 15 7.43 5.32 10.13
C PRO A 15 6.54 6.03 11.15
N ASN A 16 7.17 6.76 12.04
CA ASN A 16 6.50 7.60 13.02
C ASN A 16 7.19 8.97 13.14
N LYS A 17 6.66 9.88 13.94
CA LYS A 17 7.20 11.23 14.12
C LYS A 17 8.61 11.27 14.73
N ARG A 18 9.07 10.17 15.35
CA ARG A 18 10.37 10.04 16.02
C ARG A 18 11.37 9.18 15.24
N GLY A 19 10.99 8.69 14.05
CA GLY A 19 11.82 7.82 13.24
C GLY A 19 11.06 6.62 12.69
N VAL A 20 11.66 5.44 12.74
CA VAL A 20 11.08 4.19 12.23
C VAL A 20 11.04 3.17 13.37
N LYS A 21 9.85 2.66 13.67
CA LYS A 21 9.67 1.50 14.54
C LYS A 21 9.77 0.23 13.72
N LEU A 22 10.56 -0.72 14.18
CA LEU A 22 10.75 -2.03 13.55
C LEU A 22 10.18 -3.12 14.46
N GLU A 23 9.44 -4.04 13.87
CA GLU A 23 8.86 -5.20 14.56
C GLU A 23 9.16 -6.46 13.75
N LEU A 24 9.53 -7.53 14.44
CA LEU A 24 9.84 -8.84 13.84
C LEU A 24 8.97 -9.91 14.49
N TYR A 25 8.31 -10.72 13.67
CA TYR A 25 7.47 -11.84 14.12
C TYR A 25 7.84 -13.14 13.42
N ASN A 26 7.67 -14.25 14.13
CA ASN A 26 7.74 -15.59 13.54
C ASN A 26 6.31 -16.09 13.32
N LEU A 27 5.87 -16.12 12.08
CA LEU A 27 4.48 -16.45 11.72
C LEU A 27 4.14 -17.93 11.90
N GLU A 28 5.14 -18.82 11.91
CA GLU A 28 4.92 -20.26 12.14
C GLU A 28 4.59 -20.56 13.60
N LYS A 29 5.30 -19.87 14.53
CA LYS A 29 5.15 -20.07 15.98
C LYS A 29 4.19 -19.09 16.63
N ASP A 30 3.97 -17.95 16.01
CA ASP A 30 3.20 -16.83 16.55
C ASP A 30 2.34 -16.18 15.44
N THR A 31 1.29 -16.87 15.02
CA THR A 31 0.36 -16.41 13.97
C THR A 31 -0.40 -15.13 14.37
N ALA A 32 -0.56 -14.89 15.68
CA ALA A 32 -1.21 -13.71 16.21
C ALA A 32 -0.31 -12.46 16.25
N GLU A 33 0.97 -12.61 15.91
CA GLU A 33 1.96 -11.50 15.97
C GLU A 33 1.99 -10.82 17.36
N ALA A 34 1.94 -11.62 18.42
CA ALA A 34 1.87 -11.16 19.81
C ALA A 34 3.24 -10.83 20.40
N THR A 35 4.30 -11.46 19.91
CA THR A 35 5.65 -11.33 20.48
C THR A 35 6.62 -10.75 19.47
N ASN A 36 7.03 -9.50 19.68
CA ASN A 36 8.06 -8.86 18.87
C ASN A 36 9.45 -9.45 19.19
N LEU A 37 10.08 -10.03 18.16
CA LEU A 37 11.38 -10.68 18.24
C LEU A 37 12.55 -9.82 17.76
N PHE A 38 12.33 -8.55 17.46
CA PHE A 38 13.33 -7.69 16.82
C PHE A 38 14.64 -7.63 17.65
N GLU A 39 14.53 -7.51 18.97
CA GLU A 39 15.69 -7.48 19.86
C GLU A 39 16.20 -8.88 20.24
N LYS A 40 15.33 -9.90 20.20
CA LYS A 40 15.67 -11.27 20.58
C LYS A 40 16.38 -12.04 19.47
N GLU A 41 16.13 -11.68 18.22
CA GLU A 41 16.67 -12.32 17.02
C GLU A 41 17.45 -11.32 16.15
N PRO A 42 18.57 -10.77 16.65
CA PRO A 42 19.25 -9.64 16.00
C PRO A 42 19.81 -10.00 14.62
N ARG A 43 20.25 -11.24 14.38
CA ARG A 43 20.77 -11.66 13.07
C ARG A 43 19.69 -11.65 12.00
N ILE A 44 18.52 -12.17 12.32
CA ILE A 44 17.37 -12.23 11.42
C ILE A 44 16.85 -10.81 11.20
N ALA A 45 16.70 -10.03 12.26
CA ALA A 45 16.26 -8.65 12.21
C ALA A 45 17.15 -7.79 11.30
N GLN A 46 18.47 -7.89 11.43
CA GLN A 46 19.42 -7.14 10.58
C GLN A 46 19.39 -7.60 9.13
N ARG A 47 19.28 -8.90 8.88
CA ARG A 47 19.17 -9.44 7.52
C ARG A 47 17.92 -8.91 6.81
N LEU A 48 16.78 -8.98 7.46
CA LEU A 48 15.51 -8.50 6.89
C LEU A 48 15.46 -6.98 6.79
N LYS A 49 16.07 -6.27 7.74
CA LYS A 49 16.21 -4.81 7.65
C LYS A 49 16.99 -4.40 6.40
N LYS A 50 18.11 -5.03 6.13
CA LYS A 50 18.91 -4.75 4.90
C LYS A 50 18.12 -5.05 3.63
N LYS A 51 17.39 -6.15 3.59
CA LYS A 51 16.50 -6.46 2.46
C LYS A 51 15.40 -5.39 2.30
N ALA A 52 14.78 -4.96 3.40
CA ALA A 52 13.77 -3.93 3.40
C ALA A 52 14.29 -2.59 2.87
N GLU A 53 15.47 -2.19 3.31
CA GLU A 53 16.14 -0.96 2.86
C GLU A 53 16.45 -1.01 1.36
N ALA A 54 16.98 -2.12 0.87
CA ALA A 54 17.28 -2.31 -0.56
C ALA A 54 16.02 -2.26 -1.42
N ILE A 55 14.94 -2.90 -0.99
CA ILE A 55 13.64 -2.86 -1.67
C ILE A 55 13.06 -1.45 -1.66
N ASN A 56 13.15 -0.74 -0.53
CA ASN A 56 12.65 0.63 -0.44
C ASN A 56 13.38 1.57 -1.41
N VAL A 57 14.69 1.46 -1.51
CA VAL A 57 15.49 2.22 -2.50
C VAL A 57 15.04 1.91 -3.93
N SER A 58 14.78 0.64 -4.24
CA SER A 58 14.26 0.23 -5.55
C SER A 58 12.88 0.82 -5.82
N ILE A 59 11.98 0.78 -4.83
CA ILE A 59 10.63 1.37 -4.96
C ILE A 59 10.72 2.88 -5.17
N GLU A 60 11.54 3.60 -4.41
CA GLU A 60 11.73 5.03 -4.56
C GLU A 60 12.30 5.40 -5.93
N ALA A 61 13.25 4.62 -6.44
CA ALA A 61 13.79 4.79 -7.78
C ALA A 61 12.72 4.58 -8.87
N SER A 62 11.86 3.57 -8.71
CA SER A 62 10.74 3.29 -9.61
C SER A 62 9.71 4.42 -9.58
N VAL A 63 9.32 4.87 -8.39
CA VAL A 63 8.40 6.03 -8.22
C VAL A 63 8.97 7.29 -8.87
N ALA A 64 10.28 7.49 -8.81
CA ALA A 64 10.97 8.59 -9.49
C ALA A 64 11.09 8.41 -11.02
N GLY A 65 10.60 7.29 -11.57
CA GLY A 65 10.58 7.02 -13.01
C GLY A 65 11.89 6.50 -13.58
N LYS A 66 12.84 6.07 -12.77
CA LYS A 66 14.14 5.54 -13.24
C LYS A 66 14.04 4.24 -14.02
N ASP A 67 12.92 3.52 -13.92
CA ASP A 67 12.64 2.31 -14.68
C ASP A 67 12.27 2.60 -16.14
N TYR A 68 12.00 3.86 -16.48
CA TYR A 68 11.61 4.26 -17.84
C TYR A 68 12.81 4.92 -18.54
N PRO A 69 13.10 4.51 -19.82
CA PRO A 69 14.21 5.07 -20.57
C PRO A 69 14.16 6.58 -20.72
N GLU A 70 12.96 7.13 -20.81
CA GLU A 70 12.70 8.56 -20.96
C GLU A 70 12.87 9.34 -19.64
N GLY A 71 12.96 8.66 -18.51
CA GLY A 71 13.08 9.29 -17.19
C GLY A 71 11.92 10.23 -16.81
N LYS A 72 10.81 10.17 -17.56
CA LYS A 72 9.64 11.02 -17.36
C LYS A 72 8.46 10.17 -16.92
N VAL A 73 8.04 10.39 -15.69
CA VAL A 73 6.71 9.97 -15.26
C VAL A 73 5.76 11.12 -15.59
N GLY A 74 4.79 10.86 -16.45
CA GLY A 74 3.76 11.85 -16.76
C GLY A 74 3.01 12.31 -15.51
N PRO A 75 2.40 13.49 -15.53
CA PRO A 75 1.56 13.93 -14.43
C PRO A 75 0.45 12.90 -14.20
N GLN A 76 0.22 12.55 -12.95
CA GLN A 76 -0.91 11.68 -12.63
C GLN A 76 -2.20 12.32 -13.13
N PRO A 77 -3.01 11.60 -13.91
CA PRO A 77 -4.29 12.13 -14.33
C PRO A 77 -5.14 12.45 -13.09
N PRO A 78 -5.95 13.51 -13.14
CA PRO A 78 -6.84 13.83 -12.02
C PRO A 78 -7.75 12.63 -11.74
N ARG A 79 -7.99 12.36 -10.45
CA ARG A 79 -8.93 11.32 -10.05
C ARG A 79 -10.32 11.70 -10.54
N ILE A 80 -10.82 10.98 -11.53
CA ILE A 80 -12.17 11.15 -12.05
C ILE A 80 -13.04 10.08 -11.42
N PHE A 81 -14.07 10.51 -10.70
CA PHE A 81 -15.07 9.59 -10.18
C PHE A 81 -16.08 9.29 -11.28
N TRP A 82 -16.41 8.03 -11.51
CA TRP A 82 -17.30 7.58 -12.56
C TRP A 82 -18.68 8.31 -12.55
N ASN A 83 -19.18 8.63 -11.36
CA ASN A 83 -20.45 9.33 -11.16
C ASN A 83 -20.40 10.84 -11.46
N THR A 84 -19.24 11.36 -11.88
CA THR A 84 -19.06 12.74 -12.31
C THR A 84 -18.85 12.88 -13.81
N VAL A 85 -18.75 11.75 -14.52
CA VAL A 85 -18.50 11.74 -15.97
C VAL A 85 -19.82 11.92 -16.71
N ASP A 86 -19.94 12.98 -17.49
CA ASP A 86 -21.17 13.30 -18.23
C ASP A 86 -21.60 12.20 -19.19
N ALA A 87 -20.65 11.54 -19.85
CA ALA A 87 -20.93 10.44 -20.75
C ALA A 87 -21.64 9.25 -20.10
N TYR A 88 -21.55 9.11 -18.77
CA TYR A 88 -22.20 8.02 -18.03
C TYR A 88 -23.60 8.36 -17.50
N LYS A 89 -23.98 9.65 -17.49
CA LYS A 89 -25.29 10.09 -17.00
C LYS A 89 -26.48 9.37 -17.62
N PRO A 90 -26.52 9.06 -18.93
CA PRO A 90 -27.62 8.32 -19.55
C PRO A 90 -27.84 6.93 -18.96
N PHE A 91 -26.81 6.32 -18.37
CA PHE A 91 -26.87 4.98 -17.77
C PHE A 91 -27.28 4.99 -16.29
N PHE A 92 -27.30 6.15 -15.62
CA PHE A 92 -27.61 6.25 -14.20
C PHE A 92 -28.99 5.69 -13.82
N PRO A 93 -30.05 5.85 -14.60
CA PRO A 93 -31.35 5.24 -14.29
C PRO A 93 -31.27 3.71 -14.16
N GLU A 94 -30.48 3.07 -15.01
CA GLU A 94 -30.26 1.62 -14.96
C GLU A 94 -29.36 1.23 -13.77
N TRP A 95 -28.29 1.96 -13.57
CA TRP A 95 -27.35 1.70 -12.49
C TRP A 95 -27.96 1.92 -11.10
N ARG A 96 -28.91 2.83 -10.96
CA ARG A 96 -29.65 3.05 -9.71
C ARG A 96 -30.50 1.88 -9.26
N LYS A 97 -30.79 0.91 -10.13
CA LYS A 97 -31.45 -0.33 -9.74
C LYS A 97 -30.58 -1.22 -8.85
N ARG A 98 -29.28 -0.96 -8.82
CA ARG A 98 -28.31 -1.66 -7.96
C ARG A 98 -28.09 -0.88 -6.67
N PRO A 99 -28.33 -1.49 -5.48
CA PRO A 99 -28.22 -0.78 -4.21
C PRO A 99 -26.84 -0.16 -3.96
N GLU A 100 -25.76 -0.83 -4.39
CA GLU A 100 -24.39 -0.36 -4.23
C GLU A 100 -24.08 0.93 -4.99
N TYR A 101 -24.76 1.18 -6.10
CA TYR A 101 -24.60 2.41 -6.89
C TYR A 101 -25.59 3.50 -6.52
N ASP A 102 -26.79 3.13 -6.09
CA ASP A 102 -27.86 4.09 -5.78
C ASP A 102 -27.43 5.09 -4.69
N ALA A 103 -26.78 4.62 -3.64
CA ALA A 103 -26.28 5.48 -2.56
C ALA A 103 -25.27 6.54 -3.05
N TRP A 104 -24.41 6.19 -4.00
CA TRP A 104 -23.43 7.12 -4.59
C TRP A 104 -24.09 8.12 -5.55
N LEU A 105 -25.05 7.68 -6.33
CA LEU A 105 -25.76 8.52 -7.28
C LEU A 105 -26.69 9.52 -6.57
N LYS A 106 -27.36 9.13 -5.48
CA LYS A 106 -28.19 10.01 -4.67
C LYS A 106 -27.41 11.18 -4.04
N ARG A 107 -26.17 10.96 -3.63
CA ARG A 107 -25.33 12.01 -3.04
C ARG A 107 -24.94 13.12 -4.03
N ARG A 108 -24.95 12.83 -5.31
CA ARG A 108 -24.47 13.75 -6.37
C ARG A 108 -25.60 14.40 -7.16
N LEU A 109 -26.80 13.86 -7.09
CA LEU A 109 -27.97 14.43 -7.76
C LEU A 109 -28.70 15.49 -6.92
N LYS A 110 -28.15 15.79 -5.77
CA LYS A 110 -28.54 16.97 -4.98
C LYS A 110 -27.69 18.16 -5.40
#